data_e872c43bbb5251b842c500a30fa6c550
#
_entry.id   e872c43bbb5251b842c500a30fa6c550
#
_cell.length_a   1.000
_cell.length_b   1.000
_cell.length_c   1.000
_cell.angle_alpha   90.00
_cell.angle_beta   90.00
_cell.angle_gamma   90.00
#
_symmetry.space_group_name_H-M   'P 1'
#
loop_
_entity.id
_entity.type
_entity.pdbx_description
1 polymer ?
#
loop_
_entity_poly.entity_id
_entity_poly.type
_entity_poly.pdbx_seq_one_letter_code
_entity_poly.pdbx_strand_id
1 'polypeptide(L)'
;MSTLKVNNIQSFTGADPVTINDQLVTSGSTATGNFAHAEGDATNASGEFSHAEGFATTAFSNHSHAEGQQTKTSGSYSHAEGHFTSTTGSHSHAEGSLSRTVGNYSHAEGRSSVAIGSYSHAEGRDSTATGNYSHTEGQETQTLGTYSHAEGYGTIASASYQHVQGKFNATGSGALMIIGNGTGASPSLRNNLAKFHTSKFVFDLNSLPTSSALATTGQLYRTGSGFDEIRIKL
;
A
#
# COMPACT_ATOMS: atom_id res chain seq x y z
N MET A 1 -23.41 -40.14 -4.53
CA MET A 1 -22.62 -40.05 -3.30
C MET A 1 -23.59 -39.89 -2.13
N SER A 2 -23.49 -40.76 -1.13
CA SER A 2 -24.33 -40.68 0.07
C SER A 2 -23.70 -39.68 1.04
N THR A 3 -24.42 -38.61 1.37
CA THR A 3 -23.99 -37.63 2.36
C THR A 3 -24.38 -38.12 3.75
N LEU A 4 -23.40 -38.39 4.61
CA LEU A 4 -23.64 -38.63 6.01
C LEU A 4 -23.88 -37.28 6.72
N LYS A 5 -25.11 -36.97 7.11
CA LYS A 5 -25.39 -35.80 7.95
C LYS A 5 -25.21 -36.20 9.41
N VAL A 6 -24.13 -35.76 10.04
CA VAL A 6 -23.94 -35.92 11.49
C VAL A 6 -24.39 -34.63 12.17
N ASN A 7 -25.52 -34.70 12.88
CA ASN A 7 -26.08 -33.53 13.57
C ASN A 7 -25.34 -33.17 14.86
N ASN A 8 -24.49 -34.03 15.35
CA ASN A 8 -23.72 -33.79 16.59
C ASN A 8 -22.50 -34.72 16.63
N ILE A 9 -21.31 -34.13 16.69
CA ILE A 9 -20.09 -34.88 17.01
C ILE A 9 -19.87 -34.77 18.51
N GLN A 10 -20.35 -35.79 19.26
CA GLN A 10 -20.04 -35.87 20.68
C GLN A 10 -18.64 -36.41 20.89
N SER A 11 -17.97 -35.89 21.91
CA SER A 11 -16.67 -36.36 22.35
C SER A 11 -16.69 -37.91 22.51
N PHE A 12 -15.92 -38.58 21.70
CA PHE A 12 -15.69 -40.00 21.83
C PHE A 12 -14.65 -40.21 22.91
N THR A 13 -15.00 -40.91 23.98
CA THR A 13 -14.08 -41.23 25.07
C THR A 13 -13.17 -42.44 24.77
N GLY A 14 -12.91 -42.70 23.49
CA GLY A 14 -11.94 -43.69 22.98
C GLY A 14 -10.58 -43.07 22.75
N ALA A 15 -9.54 -43.90 22.80
CA ALA A 15 -8.13 -43.46 22.71
C ALA A 15 -7.71 -42.88 21.37
N ASP A 16 -8.55 -42.93 20.33
CA ASP A 16 -8.21 -42.41 18.99
C ASP A 16 -8.87 -41.05 18.75
N PRO A 17 -8.12 -40.05 18.33
CA PRO A 17 -8.68 -38.75 17.94
C PRO A 17 -9.60 -38.94 16.71
N VAL A 18 -10.74 -38.19 16.70
CA VAL A 18 -11.52 -38.06 15.46
C VAL A 18 -10.67 -37.32 14.44
N THR A 19 -10.18 -38.06 13.46
CA THR A 19 -9.39 -37.46 12.35
C THR A 19 -10.37 -37.03 11.26
N ILE A 20 -10.50 -35.74 11.04
CA ILE A 20 -11.15 -35.18 9.86
C ILE A 20 -10.07 -35.01 8.82
N ASN A 21 -10.00 -35.93 7.87
CA ASN A 21 -8.85 -36.06 6.97
C ASN A 21 -8.78 -35.00 5.86
N ASP A 22 -9.88 -34.24 5.60
CA ASP A 22 -9.90 -33.40 4.41
C ASP A 22 -10.35 -31.96 4.63
N GLN A 23 -11.51 -31.70 5.19
CA GLN A 23 -12.09 -30.35 5.18
C GLN A 23 -12.98 -30.09 6.40
N LEU A 24 -12.78 -28.99 7.09
CA LEU A 24 -13.74 -28.44 8.03
C LEU A 24 -14.50 -27.30 7.33
N VAL A 25 -15.81 -27.48 7.13
CA VAL A 25 -16.68 -26.53 6.45
C VAL A 25 -17.83 -26.15 7.36
N THR A 26 -18.02 -24.87 7.61
CA THR A 26 -19.19 -24.35 8.32
C THR A 26 -20.31 -24.01 7.33
N SER A 27 -21.52 -23.67 7.83
CA SER A 27 -22.67 -23.43 6.98
C SER A 27 -22.40 -22.32 5.94
N GLY A 28 -22.71 -22.56 4.66
CA GLY A 28 -22.50 -21.62 3.57
C GLY A 28 -21.08 -21.55 3.03
N SER A 29 -20.14 -22.30 3.61
CA SER A 29 -18.72 -22.29 3.23
C SER A 29 -18.35 -23.49 2.36
N THR A 30 -17.28 -23.39 1.59
CA THR A 30 -16.76 -24.43 0.72
C THR A 30 -15.24 -24.53 0.85
N ALA A 31 -14.73 -25.70 1.26
CA ALA A 31 -13.32 -26.02 1.21
C ALA A 31 -13.10 -27.13 0.17
N THR A 32 -12.31 -26.86 -0.86
CA THR A 32 -12.02 -27.82 -1.96
C THR A 32 -10.54 -28.16 -2.07
N GLY A 33 -9.67 -27.36 -1.51
CA GLY A 33 -8.24 -27.66 -1.44
C GLY A 33 -7.92 -28.77 -0.43
N ASN A 34 -6.85 -29.52 -0.65
CA ASN A 34 -6.37 -30.49 0.33
C ASN A 34 -5.95 -29.73 1.61
N PHE A 35 -6.39 -30.22 2.78
CA PHE A 35 -6.11 -29.58 4.08
C PHE A 35 -6.60 -28.12 4.17
N ALA A 36 -7.57 -27.73 3.33
CA ALA A 36 -8.13 -26.40 3.36
C ALA A 36 -9.18 -26.26 4.48
N HIS A 37 -9.30 -25.06 5.04
CA HIS A 37 -10.27 -24.71 6.07
C HIS A 37 -11.13 -23.53 5.62
N ALA A 38 -12.46 -23.65 5.73
CA ALA A 38 -13.38 -22.57 5.39
C ALA A 38 -14.44 -22.44 6.49
N GLU A 39 -14.50 -21.28 7.15
CA GLU A 39 -15.49 -21.00 8.19
C GLU A 39 -16.15 -19.63 8.02
N GLY A 40 -17.43 -19.53 8.42
CA GLY A 40 -18.21 -18.31 8.27
C GLY A 40 -19.33 -18.47 7.25
N ASP A 41 -19.69 -17.39 6.54
CA ASP A 41 -20.77 -17.39 5.56
C ASP A 41 -20.24 -17.05 4.16
N ALA A 42 -20.57 -17.87 3.16
CA ALA A 42 -20.13 -17.72 1.77
C ALA A 42 -18.59 -17.70 1.60
N THR A 43 -17.84 -18.37 2.47
CA THR A 43 -16.38 -18.47 2.36
C THR A 43 -15.96 -19.59 1.42
N ASN A 44 -14.80 -19.44 0.78
CA ASN A 44 -14.26 -20.45 -0.14
C ASN A 44 -12.74 -20.59 0.04
N ALA A 45 -12.29 -21.78 0.43
CA ALA A 45 -10.91 -22.17 0.54
C ALA A 45 -10.58 -23.25 -0.53
N SER A 46 -9.99 -22.87 -1.65
CA SER A 46 -9.74 -23.76 -2.78
C SER A 46 -8.27 -24.10 -3.01
N GLY A 47 -7.35 -23.36 -2.42
CA GLY A 47 -5.92 -23.69 -2.43
C GLY A 47 -5.59 -24.81 -1.44
N GLU A 48 -4.55 -25.57 -1.71
CA GLU A 48 -3.99 -26.55 -0.76
C GLU A 48 -3.44 -25.81 0.47
N PHE A 49 -3.76 -26.30 1.67
CA PHE A 49 -3.44 -25.64 2.95
C PHE A 49 -3.94 -24.18 3.05
N SER A 50 -5.03 -23.85 2.35
CA SER A 50 -5.60 -22.50 2.41
C SER A 50 -6.61 -22.36 3.53
N HIS A 51 -6.78 -21.12 4.03
CA HIS A 51 -7.75 -20.78 5.06
C HIS A 51 -8.59 -19.58 4.61
N ALA A 52 -9.93 -19.70 4.73
CA ALA A 52 -10.87 -18.62 4.46
C ALA A 52 -11.85 -18.49 5.61
N GLU A 53 -11.91 -17.31 6.25
CA GLU A 53 -12.84 -17.07 7.35
C GLU A 53 -13.58 -15.73 7.25
N GLY A 54 -14.80 -15.66 7.79
CA GLY A 54 -15.61 -14.45 7.84
C GLY A 54 -16.81 -14.46 6.90
N PHE A 55 -17.01 -13.38 6.11
CA PHE A 55 -18.13 -13.23 5.19
C PHE A 55 -17.67 -13.00 3.75
N ALA A 56 -18.07 -13.89 2.83
CA ALA A 56 -17.76 -13.82 1.40
C ALA A 56 -16.26 -13.73 1.11
N THR A 57 -15.44 -14.41 1.91
CA THR A 57 -13.98 -14.45 1.73
C THR A 57 -13.57 -15.59 0.80
N THR A 58 -12.44 -15.44 0.11
CA THR A 58 -11.95 -16.46 -0.81
C THR A 58 -10.43 -16.60 -0.77
N ALA A 59 -9.96 -17.81 -0.41
CA ALA A 59 -8.55 -18.20 -0.46
C ALA A 59 -8.32 -19.17 -1.64
N PHE A 60 -7.87 -18.65 -2.79
CA PHE A 60 -7.75 -19.43 -4.01
C PHE A 60 -6.45 -20.22 -4.13
N SER A 61 -5.37 -19.68 -3.63
CA SER A 61 -4.03 -20.23 -3.87
C SER A 61 -3.52 -21.01 -2.68
N ASN A 62 -2.50 -21.84 -2.92
CA ASN A 62 -1.90 -22.67 -1.90
C ASN A 62 -1.28 -21.83 -0.77
N HIS A 63 -1.43 -22.29 0.46
CA HIS A 63 -0.91 -21.64 1.67
C HIS A 63 -1.37 -20.19 1.81
N SER A 64 -2.56 -19.85 1.30
CA SER A 64 -3.11 -18.49 1.40
C SER A 64 -4.14 -18.39 2.50
N HIS A 65 -4.26 -17.19 3.09
CA HIS A 65 -5.22 -16.88 4.13
C HIS A 65 -6.05 -15.65 3.77
N ALA A 66 -7.38 -15.77 3.83
CA ALA A 66 -8.32 -14.67 3.60
C ALA A 66 -9.28 -14.56 4.78
N GLU A 67 -9.28 -13.41 5.48
CA GLU A 67 -10.15 -13.19 6.63
C GLU A 67 -10.89 -11.86 6.59
N GLY A 68 -12.05 -11.78 7.22
CA GLY A 68 -12.87 -10.56 7.32
C GLY A 68 -14.07 -10.55 6.39
N GLN A 69 -14.29 -9.45 5.64
CA GLN A 69 -15.45 -9.32 4.77
C GLN A 69 -15.04 -9.05 3.32
N GLN A 70 -15.46 -9.94 2.41
CA GLN A 70 -15.21 -9.85 0.97
C GLN A 70 -13.72 -9.71 0.62
N THR A 71 -12.88 -10.40 1.38
CA THR A 71 -11.44 -10.47 1.14
C THR A 71 -11.09 -11.59 0.15
N LYS A 72 -9.99 -11.44 -0.55
CA LYS A 72 -9.60 -12.39 -1.59
C LYS A 72 -8.09 -12.56 -1.70
N THR A 73 -7.63 -13.81 -1.65
CA THR A 73 -6.24 -14.14 -1.94
C THR A 73 -6.13 -14.97 -3.22
N SER A 74 -5.27 -14.53 -4.15
CA SER A 74 -4.99 -15.23 -5.40
C SER A 74 -3.50 -15.52 -5.60
N GLY A 75 -2.62 -14.96 -4.76
CA GLY A 75 -1.20 -15.32 -4.70
C GLY A 75 -0.94 -16.45 -3.71
N SER A 76 0.00 -17.34 -3.98
CA SER A 76 0.43 -18.35 -3.02
C SER A 76 1.19 -17.70 -1.85
N TYR A 77 1.03 -18.26 -0.65
CA TYR A 77 1.64 -17.71 0.58
C TYR A 77 1.24 -16.26 0.85
N SER A 78 0.03 -15.86 0.44
CA SER A 78 -0.46 -14.49 0.63
C SER A 78 -1.54 -14.42 1.71
N HIS A 79 -1.67 -13.24 2.31
CA HIS A 79 -2.66 -12.96 3.33
C HIS A 79 -3.47 -11.70 2.98
N ALA A 80 -4.79 -11.79 3.08
CA ALA A 80 -5.69 -10.65 2.93
C ALA A 80 -6.65 -10.58 4.12
N GLU A 81 -6.65 -9.45 4.83
CA GLU A 81 -7.51 -9.24 5.98
C GLU A 81 -8.27 -7.90 5.94
N GLY A 82 -9.43 -7.84 6.58
CA GLY A 82 -10.23 -6.63 6.70
C GLY A 82 -11.45 -6.58 5.79
N HIS A 83 -11.65 -5.48 5.04
CA HIS A 83 -12.86 -5.26 4.26
C HIS A 83 -12.55 -4.93 2.79
N PHE A 84 -13.00 -5.78 1.86
CA PHE A 84 -12.70 -5.67 0.41
C PHE A 84 -11.21 -5.65 0.07
N THR A 85 -10.38 -6.31 0.84
CA THR A 85 -8.94 -6.38 0.54
C THR A 85 -8.66 -7.52 -0.44
N SER A 86 -7.57 -7.39 -1.20
CA SER A 86 -7.18 -8.45 -2.13
C SER A 86 -5.69 -8.55 -2.35
N THR A 87 -5.19 -9.79 -2.46
CA THR A 87 -3.80 -10.09 -2.84
C THR A 87 -3.77 -10.89 -4.12
N THR A 88 -2.93 -10.47 -5.06
CA THR A 88 -2.68 -11.19 -6.32
C THR A 88 -1.23 -11.68 -6.41
N GLY A 89 -0.30 -10.93 -5.85
CA GLY A 89 1.10 -11.32 -5.76
C GLY A 89 1.34 -12.44 -4.75
N SER A 90 2.29 -13.32 -5.02
CA SER A 90 2.73 -14.33 -4.07
C SER A 90 3.55 -13.69 -2.93
N HIS A 91 3.46 -14.28 -1.72
CA HIS A 91 4.13 -13.75 -0.53
C HIS A 91 3.74 -12.31 -0.21
N SER A 92 2.52 -11.90 -0.53
CA SER A 92 2.03 -10.53 -0.34
C SER A 92 0.99 -10.45 0.78
N HIS A 93 0.86 -9.26 1.35
CA HIS A 93 -0.10 -8.99 2.42
C HIS A 93 -0.92 -7.73 2.12
N ALA A 94 -2.25 -7.81 2.26
CA ALA A 94 -3.15 -6.67 2.14
C ALA A 94 -4.07 -6.59 3.36
N GLU A 95 -4.07 -5.44 4.04
CA GLU A 95 -4.90 -5.23 5.22
C GLU A 95 -5.66 -3.89 5.21
N GLY A 96 -6.71 -3.81 6.04
CA GLY A 96 -7.52 -2.62 6.20
C GLY A 96 -8.77 -2.60 5.32
N SER A 97 -8.97 -1.56 4.51
CA SER A 97 -10.19 -1.43 3.69
C SER A 97 -9.88 -1.06 2.25
N LEU A 98 -10.35 -1.87 1.29
CA LEU A 98 -10.12 -1.66 -0.15
C LEU A 98 -8.64 -1.71 -0.57
N SER A 99 -7.77 -2.18 0.31
CA SER A 99 -6.33 -2.27 0.01
C SER A 99 -6.03 -3.46 -0.89
N ARG A 100 -5.02 -3.33 -1.76
CA ARG A 100 -4.71 -4.34 -2.76
C ARG A 100 -3.23 -4.49 -3.02
N THR A 101 -2.75 -5.73 -3.09
CA THR A 101 -1.41 -6.06 -3.57
C THR A 101 -1.46 -6.78 -4.92
N VAL A 102 -0.55 -6.41 -5.81
CA VAL A 102 -0.39 -7.02 -7.14
C VAL A 102 1.01 -7.61 -7.30
N GLY A 103 2.02 -6.90 -6.82
CA GLY A 103 3.41 -7.34 -6.85
C GLY A 103 3.69 -8.50 -5.90
N ASN A 104 4.67 -9.34 -6.24
CA ASN A 104 5.17 -10.35 -5.32
C ASN A 104 5.92 -9.67 -4.16
N TYR A 105 5.85 -10.27 -2.96
CA TYR A 105 6.51 -9.74 -1.76
C TYR A 105 6.10 -8.29 -1.44
N SER A 106 4.88 -7.90 -1.80
CA SER A 106 4.37 -6.56 -1.59
C SER A 106 3.42 -6.48 -0.40
N HIS A 107 3.31 -5.29 0.19
CA HIS A 107 2.43 -5.02 1.32
C HIS A 107 1.57 -3.79 1.03
N ALA A 108 0.26 -3.86 1.34
CA ALA A 108 -0.66 -2.73 1.22
C ALA A 108 -1.52 -2.65 2.48
N GLU A 109 -1.45 -1.51 3.19
CA GLU A 109 -2.22 -1.30 4.41
C GLU A 109 -2.96 0.04 4.45
N GLY A 110 -4.05 0.09 5.22
CA GLY A 110 -4.84 1.29 5.40
C GLY A 110 -6.11 1.32 4.55
N ARG A 111 -6.39 2.44 3.85
CA ARG A 111 -7.60 2.57 3.04
C ARG A 111 -7.29 2.83 1.57
N SER A 112 -7.76 1.95 0.69
CA SER A 112 -7.56 2.08 -0.76
C SER A 112 -6.08 2.16 -1.17
N SER A 113 -5.18 1.58 -0.38
CA SER A 113 -3.77 1.53 -0.69
C SER A 113 -3.47 0.42 -1.70
N VAL A 114 -2.59 0.68 -2.67
CA VAL A 114 -2.30 -0.28 -3.74
C VAL A 114 -0.80 -0.47 -3.92
N ALA A 115 -0.30 -1.68 -3.69
CA ALA A 115 1.09 -2.06 -3.93
C ALA A 115 1.20 -2.92 -5.21
N ILE A 116 1.68 -2.30 -6.31
CA ILE A 116 1.75 -2.90 -7.65
C ILE A 116 3.14 -3.47 -7.93
N GLY A 117 4.18 -2.75 -7.54
CA GLY A 117 5.56 -3.19 -7.72
C GLY A 117 5.92 -4.41 -6.87
N SER A 118 6.80 -5.27 -7.34
CA SER A 118 7.37 -6.32 -6.49
C SER A 118 8.24 -5.69 -5.39
N TYR A 119 8.17 -6.24 -4.18
CA TYR A 119 8.85 -5.72 -2.99
C TYR A 119 8.43 -4.27 -2.66
N SER A 120 7.21 -3.87 -3.04
CA SER A 120 6.69 -2.53 -2.75
C SER A 120 5.83 -2.51 -1.49
N HIS A 121 5.78 -1.35 -0.85
CA HIS A 121 4.93 -1.09 0.30
C HIS A 121 4.08 0.16 0.07
N ALA A 122 2.77 0.04 0.29
CA ALA A 122 1.84 1.16 0.20
C ALA A 122 1.01 1.26 1.48
N GLU A 123 1.15 2.38 2.21
CA GLU A 123 0.42 2.60 3.44
C GLU A 123 -0.33 3.93 3.47
N GLY A 124 -1.35 4.01 4.32
CA GLY A 124 -2.13 5.20 4.54
C GLY A 124 -3.44 5.23 3.75
N ARG A 125 -3.73 6.35 3.06
CA ARG A 125 -5.00 6.53 2.37
C ARG A 125 -4.82 6.88 0.89
N ASP A 126 -5.44 6.11 0.00
CA ASP A 126 -5.40 6.33 -1.45
C ASP A 126 -3.96 6.40 -2.01
N SER A 127 -3.04 5.63 -1.39
CA SER A 127 -1.61 5.59 -1.75
C SER A 127 -1.33 4.50 -2.78
N THR A 128 -0.40 4.73 -3.71
CA THR A 128 -0.09 3.75 -4.77
C THR A 128 1.41 3.59 -4.99
N ALA A 129 1.95 2.40 -4.68
CA ALA A 129 3.34 2.02 -4.93
C ALA A 129 3.44 1.19 -6.22
N THR A 130 3.84 1.83 -7.33
CA THR A 130 3.94 1.20 -8.66
C THR A 130 5.35 0.70 -8.96
N GLY A 131 6.36 1.42 -8.53
CA GLY A 131 7.76 1.02 -8.73
C GLY A 131 8.13 -0.23 -7.95
N ASN A 132 9.01 -1.07 -8.47
CA ASN A 132 9.59 -2.15 -7.68
C ASN A 132 10.45 -1.57 -6.55
N TYR A 133 10.48 -2.24 -5.39
CA TYR A 133 11.24 -1.78 -4.21
C TYR A 133 10.88 -0.35 -3.80
N SER A 134 9.62 0.07 -4.02
CA SER A 134 9.17 1.43 -3.70
C SER A 134 8.30 1.45 -2.45
N HIS A 135 8.26 2.60 -1.79
CA HIS A 135 7.45 2.83 -0.61
C HIS A 135 6.63 4.11 -0.73
N THR A 136 5.32 4.02 -0.45
CA THR A 136 4.43 5.20 -0.34
C THR A 136 3.79 5.24 1.02
N GLU A 137 3.81 6.42 1.67
CA GLU A 137 3.12 6.63 2.94
C GLU A 137 2.37 7.97 2.98
N GLY A 138 1.24 8.00 3.70
CA GLY A 138 0.43 9.20 3.86
C GLY A 138 -0.87 9.19 3.06
N GLN A 139 -1.25 10.32 2.45
CA GLN A 139 -2.50 10.42 1.72
C GLN A 139 -2.28 10.79 0.26
N GLU A 140 -2.91 10.05 -0.67
CA GLU A 140 -2.82 10.29 -2.12
C GLU A 140 -1.39 10.31 -2.65
N THR A 141 -0.48 9.57 -2.03
CA THR A 141 0.93 9.49 -2.41
C THR A 141 1.15 8.46 -3.52
N GLN A 142 2.14 8.69 -4.38
CA GLN A 142 2.44 7.78 -5.49
C GLN A 142 3.94 7.62 -5.69
N THR A 143 4.39 6.38 -5.88
CA THR A 143 5.73 6.06 -6.39
C THR A 143 5.62 5.36 -7.75
N LEU A 144 6.26 5.94 -8.77
CA LEU A 144 6.31 5.38 -10.13
C LEU A 144 7.69 4.78 -10.43
N GLY A 145 8.73 5.36 -9.83
CA GLY A 145 10.11 4.92 -10.01
C GLY A 145 10.49 3.71 -9.16
N THR A 146 11.42 2.91 -9.64
CA THR A 146 12.03 1.80 -8.88
C THR A 146 12.92 2.38 -7.76
N TYR A 147 12.93 1.77 -6.58
CA TYR A 147 13.67 2.24 -5.39
C TYR A 147 13.28 3.67 -4.97
N SER A 148 12.03 4.08 -5.20
CA SER A 148 11.57 5.42 -4.86
C SER A 148 10.74 5.43 -3.58
N HIS A 149 10.68 6.60 -2.93
CA HIS A 149 9.89 6.82 -1.73
C HIS A 149 9.08 8.11 -1.87
N ALA A 150 7.79 8.06 -1.52
CA ALA A 150 6.90 9.23 -1.50
C ALA A 150 6.14 9.28 -0.19
N GLU A 151 6.28 10.39 0.56
CA GLU A 151 5.59 10.60 1.83
C GLU A 151 4.83 11.93 1.88
N GLY A 152 3.77 11.98 2.68
CA GLY A 152 3.00 13.20 2.96
C GLY A 152 1.64 13.24 2.27
N TYR A 153 1.31 14.35 1.57
CA TYR A 153 0.00 14.52 0.94
C TYR A 153 0.11 14.82 -0.56
N GLY A 154 -0.46 13.95 -1.38
CA GLY A 154 -0.51 14.13 -2.83
C GLY A 154 0.86 14.18 -3.50
N THR A 155 1.89 13.60 -2.89
CA THR A 155 3.24 13.58 -3.43
C THR A 155 3.42 12.49 -4.49
N ILE A 156 4.31 12.74 -5.46
CA ILE A 156 4.61 11.81 -6.55
C ILE A 156 6.12 11.68 -6.75
N ALA A 157 6.67 10.51 -6.44
CA ALA A 157 8.05 10.16 -6.78
C ALA A 157 8.05 9.49 -8.17
N SER A 158 8.34 10.28 -9.20
CA SER A 158 8.19 9.87 -10.60
C SER A 158 9.43 9.21 -11.21
N ALA A 159 10.59 9.38 -10.59
CA ALA A 159 11.85 8.82 -11.05
C ALA A 159 12.39 7.75 -10.10
N SER A 160 13.23 6.84 -10.63
CA SER A 160 13.92 5.84 -9.82
C SER A 160 14.89 6.50 -8.82
N TYR A 161 15.07 5.87 -7.66
CA TYR A 161 15.90 6.36 -6.55
C TYR A 161 15.48 7.73 -6.00
N GLN A 162 14.26 8.16 -6.30
CA GLN A 162 13.76 9.47 -5.89
C GLN A 162 13.05 9.40 -4.54
N HIS A 163 13.40 10.33 -3.63
CA HIS A 163 12.66 10.56 -2.40
C HIS A 163 11.86 11.87 -2.53
N VAL A 164 10.56 11.81 -2.21
CA VAL A 164 9.67 12.98 -2.25
C VAL A 164 8.91 13.09 -0.94
N GLN A 165 8.95 14.27 -0.33
CA GLN A 165 8.20 14.56 0.90
C GLN A 165 7.43 15.87 0.81
N GLY A 166 6.46 16.04 1.71
CA GLY A 166 5.67 17.26 1.86
C GLY A 166 4.29 17.15 1.21
N LYS A 167 3.95 18.10 0.32
CA LYS A 167 2.62 18.09 -0.31
C LYS A 167 2.69 18.54 -1.77
N PHE A 168 1.90 17.88 -2.62
CA PHE A 168 1.69 18.24 -4.02
C PHE A 168 2.94 18.75 -4.73
N ASN A 169 4.03 17.97 -4.72
CA ASN A 169 5.25 18.33 -5.43
C ASN A 169 5.01 18.41 -6.94
N ALA A 170 5.67 19.34 -7.62
CA ALA A 170 5.79 19.27 -9.07
C ALA A 170 6.74 18.11 -9.43
N THR A 171 6.30 17.22 -10.30
CA THR A 171 7.11 16.10 -10.78
C THR A 171 8.25 16.61 -11.66
N GLY A 172 9.43 16.03 -11.54
CA GLY A 172 10.58 16.42 -12.33
C GLY A 172 11.61 15.32 -12.38
N SER A 173 12.17 15.09 -13.55
CA SER A 173 13.25 14.13 -13.74
C SER A 173 14.58 14.66 -13.20
N GLY A 174 15.40 13.76 -12.66
CA GLY A 174 16.79 14.03 -12.29
C GLY A 174 17.02 14.58 -10.87
N ALA A 175 15.98 14.91 -10.09
CA ALA A 175 16.15 15.19 -8.67
C ALA A 175 16.10 13.89 -7.86
N LEU A 176 17.07 13.70 -6.98
CA LEU A 176 17.09 12.56 -6.04
C LEU A 176 16.15 12.78 -4.86
N MET A 177 16.01 14.02 -4.40
CA MET A 177 15.09 14.39 -3.35
C MET A 177 14.30 15.64 -3.73
N ILE A 178 12.99 15.64 -3.41
CA ILE A 178 12.10 16.77 -3.64
C ILE A 178 11.31 17.05 -2.36
N ILE A 179 11.26 18.33 -1.97
CA ILE A 179 10.36 18.82 -0.94
C ILE A 179 9.23 19.57 -1.64
N GLY A 180 8.02 19.00 -1.62
CA GLY A 180 6.83 19.59 -2.21
C GLY A 180 6.16 20.62 -1.29
N ASN A 181 5.62 21.71 -1.86
CA ASN A 181 4.82 22.69 -1.15
C ASN A 181 3.62 23.21 -1.96
N GLY A 182 3.18 22.44 -2.95
CA GLY A 182 2.03 22.77 -3.77
C GLY A 182 0.73 22.87 -2.98
N THR A 183 -0.31 23.41 -3.59
CA THR A 183 -1.61 23.66 -2.96
C THR A 183 -2.72 22.74 -3.45
N GLY A 184 -2.45 21.88 -4.43
CA GLY A 184 -3.44 20.94 -4.96
C GLY A 184 -2.87 19.97 -6.00
N ALA A 185 -3.69 19.00 -6.39
CA ALA A 185 -3.33 17.89 -7.27
C ALA A 185 -3.19 18.28 -8.75
N SER A 186 -3.83 19.36 -9.21
CA SER A 186 -3.70 19.84 -10.60
C SER A 186 -2.27 20.27 -10.90
N PRO A 187 -1.74 20.04 -12.12
CA PRO A 187 -0.34 20.38 -12.44
C PRO A 187 0.05 21.83 -12.14
N SER A 188 -0.87 22.78 -12.34
CA SER A 188 -0.65 24.19 -12.04
C SER A 188 -0.58 24.54 -10.55
N LEU A 189 -1.07 23.67 -9.68
CA LEU A 189 -1.08 23.83 -8.22
C LEU A 189 0.02 23.03 -7.52
N ARG A 190 0.76 22.20 -8.28
CA ARG A 190 1.92 21.46 -7.77
C ARG A 190 3.14 22.35 -7.79
N ASN A 191 3.92 22.30 -6.73
CA ASN A 191 5.14 23.09 -6.60
C ASN A 191 6.19 22.39 -5.73
N ASN A 192 7.43 22.84 -5.83
CA ASN A 192 8.56 22.33 -5.05
C ASN A 192 9.24 23.46 -4.30
N LEU A 193 9.39 23.31 -3.00
CA LEU A 193 10.20 24.22 -2.19
C LEU A 193 11.70 24.02 -2.47
N ALA A 194 12.13 22.77 -2.59
CA ALA A 194 13.54 22.42 -2.81
C ALA A 194 13.68 21.15 -3.63
N LYS A 195 14.77 21.06 -4.39
CA LYS A 195 15.19 19.88 -5.14
C LYS A 195 16.68 19.65 -4.97
N PHE A 196 17.05 18.41 -4.66
CA PHE A 196 18.44 17.97 -4.55
C PHE A 196 18.75 17.07 -5.75
N HIS A 197 19.72 17.45 -6.53
CA HIS A 197 20.25 16.69 -7.66
C HIS A 197 21.64 16.16 -7.31
N THR A 198 22.16 15.24 -8.11
CA THR A 198 23.53 14.72 -7.93
C THR A 198 24.61 15.83 -8.02
N SER A 199 24.34 16.91 -8.72
CA SER A 199 25.32 17.98 -9.00
C SER A 199 24.89 19.37 -8.56
N LYS A 200 23.66 19.56 -8.10
CA LYS A 200 23.15 20.88 -7.69
C LYS A 200 22.01 20.78 -6.68
N PHE A 201 21.87 21.83 -5.92
CA PHE A 201 20.73 22.09 -5.05
C PHE A 201 19.92 23.26 -5.61
N VAL A 202 18.60 23.11 -5.70
CA VAL A 202 17.71 24.12 -6.28
C VAL A 202 16.63 24.47 -5.26
N PHE A 203 16.57 25.73 -4.86
CA PHE A 203 15.41 26.30 -4.16
C PHE A 203 14.43 26.89 -5.17
N ASP A 204 13.12 26.78 -4.90
CA ASP A 204 12.13 27.61 -5.58
C ASP A 204 12.17 29.03 -5.00
N LEU A 205 12.86 29.91 -5.69
CA LEU A 205 12.99 31.31 -5.30
C LEU A 205 11.66 32.06 -5.29
N ASN A 206 10.63 31.56 -5.99
CA ASN A 206 9.31 32.18 -6.01
C ASN A 206 8.59 32.06 -4.67
N SER A 207 8.98 31.10 -3.85
CA SER A 207 8.47 30.94 -2.49
C SER A 207 9.13 31.85 -1.46
N LEU A 208 10.22 32.53 -1.82
CA LEU A 208 10.94 33.43 -0.93
C LEU A 208 10.34 34.85 -0.96
N PRO A 209 10.33 35.57 0.18
CA PRO A 209 9.97 36.99 0.20
C PRO A 209 10.81 37.81 -0.79
N THR A 210 10.22 38.76 -1.47
CA THR A 210 10.90 39.59 -2.47
C THR A 210 11.66 40.78 -1.88
N SER A 211 11.53 41.02 -0.57
CA SER A 211 12.25 42.07 0.12
C SER A 211 12.54 41.69 1.56
N SER A 212 13.54 42.35 2.15
CA SER A 212 13.85 42.20 3.59
C SER A 212 12.70 42.62 4.52
N ALA A 213 11.79 43.48 4.05
CA ALA A 213 10.64 43.90 4.83
C ALA A 213 9.63 42.77 5.09
N LEU A 214 9.53 41.81 4.15
CA LEU A 214 8.63 40.66 4.27
C LEU A 214 9.30 39.44 4.91
N ALA A 215 10.63 39.42 4.99
CA ALA A 215 11.37 38.35 5.64
C ALA A 215 11.51 38.60 7.14
N THR A 216 11.49 37.53 7.94
CA THR A 216 11.87 37.58 9.36
C THR A 216 13.37 37.43 9.52
N THR A 217 13.93 37.84 10.66
CA THR A 217 15.36 37.69 10.95
C THR A 217 15.80 36.19 10.78
N GLY A 218 16.90 35.97 10.10
CA GLY A 218 17.41 34.63 9.77
C GLY A 218 16.75 33.98 8.55
N GLN A 219 15.72 34.58 7.97
CA GLN A 219 15.04 34.06 6.78
C GLN A 219 15.75 34.50 5.51
N LEU A 220 15.81 33.57 4.53
CA LEU A 220 16.27 33.88 3.19
C LEU A 220 15.23 34.72 2.44
N TYR A 221 15.69 35.69 1.67
CA TYR A 221 14.85 36.44 0.74
C TYR A 221 15.59 36.72 -0.57
N ARG A 222 14.85 37.00 -1.64
CA ARG A 222 15.43 37.38 -2.95
C ARG A 222 15.34 38.89 -3.16
N THR A 223 16.30 39.42 -3.89
CA THR A 223 16.27 40.80 -4.34
C THR A 223 15.89 40.85 -5.81
N GLY A 224 14.82 41.57 -6.17
CA GLY A 224 14.40 41.73 -7.56
C GLY A 224 13.46 40.62 -8.08
N SER A 225 13.08 40.69 -9.34
CA SER A 225 12.18 39.78 -10.06
C SER A 225 12.90 38.73 -10.90
N GLY A 226 14.21 38.60 -10.76
CA GLY A 226 15.07 37.67 -11.52
C GLY A 226 16.00 36.83 -10.64
N PHE A 227 17.01 36.20 -11.22
CA PHE A 227 17.96 35.28 -10.55
C PHE A 227 19.01 35.99 -9.68
N ASP A 228 18.72 37.16 -9.15
CA ASP A 228 19.76 38.13 -8.87
C ASP A 228 20.54 37.84 -7.57
N GLU A 229 19.96 37.61 -6.46
CA GLU A 229 20.73 37.34 -5.25
C GLU A 229 19.85 36.77 -4.12
N ILE A 230 20.34 35.76 -3.43
CA ILE A 230 19.74 35.27 -2.20
C ILE A 230 20.48 35.91 -1.03
N ARG A 231 19.77 36.58 -0.15
CA ARG A 231 20.29 37.20 1.06
C ARG A 231 19.64 36.61 2.30
N ILE A 232 20.34 36.70 3.43
CA ILE A 232 19.82 36.40 4.74
C ILE A 232 19.50 37.70 5.43
N LYS A 233 18.30 37.83 5.99
CA LYS A 233 17.98 38.95 6.85
C LYS A 233 18.68 38.73 8.20
N LEU A 234 19.59 39.59 8.54
CA LEU A 234 20.27 39.65 9.82
C LEU A 234 19.42 40.40 10.86
#